data_24ddc8468fe0570a60e32989b8adb818
#
_entry.id   24ddc8468fe0570a60e32989b8adb818
#
_cell.length_a   1.000
_cell.length_b   1.000
_cell.length_c   1.000
_cell.angle_alpha   90.00
_cell.angle_beta   90.00
_cell.angle_gamma   90.00
#
_symmetry.space_group_name_H-M   'P 1'
#
loop_
_entity.id
_entity.type
_entity.pdbx_description
1 polymer ?
#
loop_
_entity_poly.entity_id
_entity_poly.type
_entity_poly.pdbx_seq_one_letter_code
_entity_poly.pdbx_strand_id
1 'polypeptide(L)'
;MTKADTIFKENIRKIMEEGVWSEQARPKYKDGRTANSKYITGAFMEFDLAKGEFPITTLRPIAIKSAIKEMLWIYQDQSNSLDVLEEKYNVHYWNDWEVGDSRTIGQRYGAVVKKHDITNKILKQLEANPWNRRNIISLWDYDAFEESEGLLPCAFQTMFDVRRVE
;
A
#
# COMPACT_ATOMS: atom_id res chain seq x y z
N MET A 1 -0.21 24.29 -8.09
CA MET A 1 -0.32 22.92 -8.62
C MET A 1 1.01 22.24 -8.33
N THR A 2 0.98 21.14 -7.59
CA THR A 2 2.17 20.38 -7.21
C THR A 2 2.62 19.44 -8.33
N LYS A 3 3.84 18.88 -8.24
CA LYS A 3 4.29 17.81 -9.14
C LYS A 3 3.34 16.60 -9.10
N ALA A 4 2.85 16.24 -7.90
CA ALA A 4 1.87 15.18 -7.74
C ALA A 4 0.56 15.45 -8.50
N ASP A 5 0.05 16.69 -8.48
CA ASP A 5 -1.13 17.06 -9.25
C ASP A 5 -0.91 16.93 -10.77
N THR A 6 0.27 17.31 -11.24
CA THR A 6 0.63 17.21 -12.66
C THR A 6 0.69 15.76 -13.10
N ILE A 7 1.48 14.94 -12.41
CA ILE A 7 1.62 13.49 -12.69
C ILE A 7 0.26 12.79 -12.64
N PHE A 8 -0.56 13.11 -11.62
CA PHE A 8 -1.90 12.52 -11.50
C PHE A 8 -2.78 12.84 -12.71
N LYS A 9 -2.80 14.11 -13.14
CA LYS A 9 -3.59 14.52 -14.32
C LYS A 9 -3.08 13.90 -15.62
N GLU A 10 -1.77 13.77 -15.78
CA GLU A 10 -1.15 13.10 -16.93
C GLU A 10 -1.52 11.62 -16.99
N ASN A 11 -1.44 10.91 -15.86
CA ASN A 11 -1.85 9.52 -15.79
C ASN A 11 -3.35 9.34 -16.08
N ILE A 12 -4.21 10.20 -15.54
CA ILE A 12 -5.66 10.17 -15.85
C ILE A 12 -5.88 10.39 -17.35
N ARG A 13 -5.23 11.37 -17.97
CA ARG A 13 -5.35 11.63 -19.41
C ARG A 13 -4.92 10.41 -20.21
N LYS A 14 -3.77 9.82 -19.86
CA LYS A 14 -3.27 8.60 -20.50
C LYS A 14 -4.24 7.43 -20.37
N ILE A 15 -4.84 7.22 -19.18
CA ILE A 15 -5.88 6.21 -19.00
C ILE A 15 -7.09 6.49 -19.89
N MET A 16 -7.52 7.74 -20.00
CA MET A 16 -8.68 8.10 -20.82
C MET A 16 -8.43 7.90 -22.31
N GLU A 17 -7.25 8.20 -22.80
CA GLU A 17 -6.87 8.13 -24.22
C GLU A 17 -6.46 6.71 -24.64
N GLU A 18 -5.56 6.08 -23.90
CA GLU A 18 -4.90 4.83 -24.28
C GLU A 18 -5.41 3.60 -23.49
N GLY A 19 -6.09 3.81 -22.36
CA GLY A 19 -6.48 2.72 -21.48
C GLY A 19 -7.52 1.78 -22.09
N VAL A 20 -7.49 0.54 -21.64
CA VAL A 20 -8.46 -0.49 -21.98
C VAL A 20 -9.47 -0.70 -20.86
N TRP A 21 -10.69 -1.12 -21.20
CA TRP A 21 -11.69 -1.44 -20.20
C TRP A 21 -11.43 -2.82 -19.59
N SER A 22 -11.51 -2.90 -18.26
CA SER A 22 -11.57 -4.19 -17.59
C SER A 22 -12.89 -4.89 -17.96
N GLU A 23 -12.81 -6.20 -18.19
CA GLU A 23 -13.98 -7.05 -18.29
C GLU A 23 -14.16 -7.82 -16.99
N GLN A 24 -15.40 -8.08 -16.60
CA GLN A 24 -15.73 -8.89 -15.42
C GLN A 24 -15.08 -8.37 -14.10
N ALA A 25 -15.06 -7.05 -13.90
CA ALA A 25 -14.55 -6.47 -12.66
C ALA A 25 -15.27 -7.07 -11.43
N ARG A 26 -14.48 -7.43 -10.41
CA ARG A 26 -15.02 -7.96 -9.14
C ARG A 26 -16.01 -7.02 -8.45
N PRO A 27 -15.72 -5.69 -8.35
CA PRO A 27 -16.69 -4.75 -7.79
C PRO A 27 -17.95 -4.68 -8.63
N LYS A 28 -19.10 -4.55 -7.97
CA LYS A 28 -20.41 -4.41 -8.60
C LYS A 28 -21.11 -3.16 -8.12
N TYR A 29 -21.91 -2.57 -8.99
CA TYR A 29 -22.88 -1.56 -8.62
C TYR A 29 -24.02 -2.17 -7.80
N LYS A 30 -24.83 -1.33 -7.17
CA LYS A 30 -26.02 -1.77 -6.39
C LYS A 30 -27.01 -2.58 -7.21
N ASP A 31 -27.06 -2.38 -8.53
CA ASP A 31 -27.93 -3.07 -9.46
C ASP A 31 -27.34 -4.41 -9.98
N GLY A 32 -26.19 -4.84 -9.45
CA GLY A 32 -25.52 -6.10 -9.78
C GLY A 32 -24.62 -6.06 -11.01
N ARG A 33 -24.60 -4.96 -11.79
CA ARG A 33 -23.68 -4.82 -12.93
C ARG A 33 -22.25 -4.70 -12.45
N THR A 34 -21.30 -5.25 -13.21
CA THR A 34 -19.87 -5.09 -12.93
C THR A 34 -19.44 -3.63 -13.03
N ALA A 35 -18.72 -3.15 -12.00
CA ALA A 35 -18.16 -1.80 -11.98
C ALA A 35 -16.81 -1.81 -12.73
N ASN A 36 -16.86 -1.98 -14.04
CA ASN A 36 -15.67 -2.00 -14.89
C ASN A 36 -14.96 -0.65 -14.84
N SER A 37 -13.63 -0.70 -14.93
CA SER A 37 -12.77 0.48 -14.94
C SER A 37 -11.86 0.48 -16.16
N LYS A 38 -11.45 1.67 -16.58
CA LYS A 38 -10.43 1.85 -17.62
C LYS A 38 -9.05 1.85 -16.94
N TYR A 39 -8.09 1.15 -17.50
CA TYR A 39 -6.75 1.05 -16.90
C TYR A 39 -5.66 0.99 -17.97
N ILE A 40 -4.43 1.29 -17.55
CA ILE A 40 -3.18 1.07 -18.27
C ILE A 40 -2.28 0.17 -17.44
N THR A 41 -1.39 -0.57 -18.08
CA THR A 41 -0.37 -1.36 -17.41
C THR A 41 0.91 -0.55 -17.27
N GLY A 42 1.33 -0.38 -16.01
CA GLY A 42 2.60 0.30 -15.67
C GLY A 42 2.53 1.83 -15.77
N ALA A 43 2.74 2.46 -14.64
CA ALA A 43 3.03 3.87 -14.54
C ALA A 43 4.20 4.05 -13.57
N PHE A 44 5.18 4.87 -13.95
CA PHE A 44 6.29 5.22 -13.07
C PHE A 44 6.11 6.66 -12.61
N MET A 45 6.28 6.89 -11.31
CA MET A 45 6.21 8.20 -10.69
C MET A 45 7.43 8.41 -9.82
N GLU A 46 8.09 9.55 -9.97
CA GLU A 46 9.28 9.92 -9.21
C GLU A 46 9.06 11.23 -8.48
N PHE A 47 9.44 11.25 -7.19
CA PHE A 47 9.33 12.42 -6.32
C PHE A 47 10.64 12.64 -5.56
N ASP A 48 11.18 13.84 -5.63
CA ASP A 48 12.35 14.27 -4.87
C ASP A 48 11.92 14.95 -3.57
N LEU A 49 11.93 14.18 -2.49
CA LEU A 49 11.50 14.68 -1.17
C LEU A 49 12.42 15.80 -0.65
N ALA A 50 13.70 15.83 -1.04
CA ALA A 50 14.62 16.90 -0.66
C ALA A 50 14.26 18.24 -1.29
N LYS A 51 13.56 18.21 -2.44
CA LYS A 51 12.99 19.40 -3.10
C LYS A 51 11.55 19.70 -2.64
N GLY A 52 11.03 18.98 -1.67
CA GLY A 52 9.66 19.14 -1.21
C GLY A 52 8.61 18.55 -2.16
N GLU A 53 8.99 17.69 -3.09
CA GLU A 53 8.09 17.00 -4.00
C GLU A 53 7.41 15.84 -3.27
N PHE A 54 6.34 16.11 -2.56
CA PHE A 54 5.62 15.07 -1.84
C PHE A 54 4.55 14.39 -2.73
N PRO A 55 4.41 13.04 -2.70
CA PRO A 55 3.50 12.30 -3.58
C PRO A 55 2.03 12.39 -3.15
N ILE A 56 1.56 13.60 -2.85
CA ILE A 56 0.19 13.87 -2.44
C ILE A 56 -0.38 14.98 -3.30
N THR A 57 -1.54 14.72 -3.91
CA THR A 57 -2.26 15.72 -4.70
C THR A 57 -2.98 16.72 -3.79
N THR A 58 -3.14 17.95 -4.32
CA THR A 58 -3.95 18.99 -3.68
C THR A 58 -5.34 19.12 -4.30
N LEU A 59 -5.70 18.24 -5.21
CA LEU A 59 -6.96 18.26 -5.97
C LEU A 59 -8.19 17.97 -5.10
N ARG A 60 -7.99 17.30 -3.99
CA ARG A 60 -8.97 17.07 -2.94
C ARG A 60 -8.27 16.86 -1.60
N PRO A 61 -8.97 17.00 -0.46
CA PRO A 61 -8.41 16.62 0.83
C PRO A 61 -8.01 15.14 0.85
N ILE A 62 -6.80 14.86 1.34
CA ILE A 62 -6.26 13.51 1.50
C ILE A 62 -6.04 13.21 2.99
N ALA A 63 -6.47 12.05 3.44
CA ALA A 63 -6.35 11.60 4.84
C ALA A 63 -4.93 11.10 5.16
N ILE A 64 -3.89 11.93 4.92
CA ILE A 64 -2.47 11.57 5.07
C ILE A 64 -2.13 11.07 6.47
N LYS A 65 -2.74 11.65 7.51
CA LYS A 65 -2.49 11.22 8.90
C LYS A 65 -2.94 9.78 9.12
N SER A 66 -4.08 9.39 8.56
CA SER A 66 -4.58 8.01 8.65
C SER A 66 -3.68 7.04 7.88
N ALA A 67 -3.18 7.42 6.70
CA ALA A 67 -2.25 6.62 5.93
C ALA A 67 -0.92 6.39 6.70
N ILE A 68 -0.37 7.42 7.35
CA ILE A 68 0.83 7.28 8.19
C ILE A 68 0.56 6.33 9.36
N LYS A 69 -0.58 6.47 10.04
CA LYS A 69 -0.97 5.61 11.16
C LYS A 69 -1.12 4.14 10.73
N GLU A 70 -1.68 3.90 9.54
CA GLU A 70 -1.75 2.57 8.94
C GLU A 70 -0.36 1.98 8.70
N MET A 71 0.58 2.76 8.18
CA MET A 71 1.96 2.30 8.00
C MET A 71 2.64 1.96 9.33
N LEU A 72 2.41 2.72 10.39
CA LEU A 72 2.90 2.42 11.74
C LEU A 72 2.29 1.13 12.28
N TRP A 73 1.00 0.94 12.10
CA TRP A 73 0.30 -0.29 12.48
C TRP A 73 0.86 -1.53 11.77
N ILE A 74 1.13 -1.43 10.46
CA ILE A 74 1.66 -2.54 9.66
C ILE A 74 3.12 -2.86 10.04
N TYR A 75 4.00 -1.88 10.04
CA TYR A 75 5.44 -2.11 10.11
C TYR A 75 6.03 -1.97 11.52
N GLN A 76 5.54 -1.06 12.34
CA GLN A 76 6.04 -0.85 13.69
C GLN A 76 5.34 -1.75 14.70
N ASP A 77 4.01 -1.76 14.69
CA ASP A 77 3.23 -2.62 15.60
C ASP A 77 3.14 -4.07 15.08
N GLN A 78 3.43 -4.28 13.82
CA GLN A 78 3.39 -5.60 13.16
C GLN A 78 2.05 -6.30 13.42
N SER A 79 0.97 -5.57 13.26
CA SER A 79 -0.36 -5.98 13.66
C SER A 79 -1.32 -6.06 12.46
N ASN A 80 -2.26 -6.99 12.55
CA ASN A 80 -3.43 -7.10 11.68
C ASN A 80 -4.75 -6.91 12.46
N SER A 81 -4.66 -6.53 13.76
CA SER A 81 -5.82 -6.34 14.63
C SER A 81 -6.49 -5.01 14.36
N LEU A 82 -7.79 -5.05 14.13
CA LEU A 82 -8.64 -3.86 13.98
C LEU A 82 -8.78 -3.10 15.30
N ASP A 83 -8.82 -3.81 16.43
CA ASP A 83 -8.88 -3.16 17.75
C ASP A 83 -7.64 -2.30 18.01
N VAL A 84 -6.45 -2.80 17.69
CA VAL A 84 -5.21 -2.01 17.78
C VAL A 84 -5.26 -0.80 16.87
N LEU A 85 -5.76 -0.94 15.66
CA LEU A 85 -5.86 0.14 14.68
C LEU A 85 -6.86 1.23 15.12
N GLU A 86 -7.97 0.82 15.72
CA GLU A 86 -8.99 1.72 16.24
C GLU A 86 -8.55 2.40 17.55
N GLU A 87 -8.19 1.64 18.56
CA GLU A 87 -7.90 2.16 19.89
C GLU A 87 -6.65 3.03 19.93
N LYS A 88 -5.57 2.60 19.27
CA LYS A 88 -4.30 3.32 19.27
C LYS A 88 -4.25 4.43 18.23
N TYR A 89 -4.86 4.23 17.08
CA TYR A 89 -4.68 5.11 15.93
C TYR A 89 -5.95 5.86 15.51
N ASN A 90 -7.12 5.48 16.02
CA ASN A 90 -8.43 6.04 15.62
C ASN A 90 -8.60 5.99 14.08
N VAL A 91 -8.40 4.81 13.50
CA VAL A 91 -8.56 4.51 12.07
C VAL A 91 -9.55 3.36 11.94
N HIS A 92 -10.64 3.55 11.17
CA HIS A 92 -11.81 2.65 11.14
C HIS A 92 -12.12 2.08 9.75
N TYR A 93 -11.51 2.58 8.68
CA TYR A 93 -11.90 2.20 7.32
C TYR A 93 -11.50 0.77 6.92
N TRP A 94 -10.71 0.06 7.76
CA TRP A 94 -10.41 -1.36 7.58
C TRP A 94 -11.49 -2.30 8.10
N ASN A 95 -12.51 -1.81 8.83
CA ASN A 95 -13.58 -2.64 9.38
C ASN A 95 -14.38 -3.40 8.31
N ASP A 96 -14.53 -2.80 7.14
CA ASP A 96 -15.19 -3.44 5.99
C ASP A 96 -14.41 -4.65 5.43
N TRP A 97 -13.18 -4.85 5.91
CA TRP A 97 -12.27 -5.92 5.50
C TRP A 97 -11.97 -6.92 6.62
N GLU A 98 -12.79 -6.90 7.66
CA GLU A 98 -12.72 -7.89 8.73
C GLU A 98 -12.95 -9.30 8.19
N VAL A 99 -12.15 -10.26 8.63
CA VAL A 99 -12.28 -11.67 8.25
C VAL A 99 -13.12 -12.41 9.29
N GLY A 100 -14.34 -12.78 8.91
CA GLY A 100 -15.30 -13.37 9.85
C GLY A 100 -15.57 -12.42 11.02
N ASP A 101 -15.61 -12.97 12.25
CA ASP A 101 -15.78 -12.21 13.50
C ASP A 101 -14.46 -12.12 14.28
N SER A 102 -13.33 -12.06 13.60
CA SER A 102 -11.99 -12.20 14.20
C SER A 102 -11.40 -10.90 14.73
N ARG A 103 -12.01 -9.75 14.43
CA ARG A 103 -11.43 -8.41 14.64
C ARG A 103 -10.03 -8.25 14.02
N THR A 104 -9.80 -8.96 12.90
CA THR A 104 -8.56 -8.85 12.13
C THR A 104 -8.83 -8.83 10.63
N ILE A 105 -7.84 -8.37 9.85
CA ILE A 105 -7.84 -8.43 8.38
C ILE A 105 -7.25 -9.75 7.83
N GLY A 106 -7.18 -10.80 8.65
CA GLY A 106 -6.57 -12.08 8.31
C GLY A 106 -5.04 -12.03 8.31
N GLN A 107 -4.40 -13.08 7.76
CA GLN A 107 -2.93 -13.19 7.70
C GLN A 107 -2.38 -12.30 6.58
N ARG A 108 -2.51 -10.98 6.76
CA ARG A 108 -2.13 -9.94 5.78
C ARG A 108 -1.30 -8.86 6.44
N TYR A 109 -0.55 -8.12 5.65
CA TYR A 109 0.17 -6.91 6.05
C TYR A 109 1.01 -7.10 7.33
N GLY A 110 0.58 -6.53 8.46
CA GLY A 110 1.30 -6.60 9.73
C GLY A 110 1.48 -8.01 10.27
N ALA A 111 0.54 -8.94 10.00
CA ALA A 111 0.72 -10.35 10.35
C ALA A 111 1.88 -10.99 9.59
N VAL A 112 2.02 -10.71 8.29
CA VAL A 112 3.14 -11.18 7.46
C VAL A 112 4.45 -10.52 7.92
N VAL A 113 4.43 -9.24 8.26
CA VAL A 113 5.60 -8.54 8.82
C VAL A 113 6.07 -9.23 10.08
N LYS A 114 5.16 -9.57 10.99
CA LYS A 114 5.45 -10.28 12.25
C LYS A 114 5.95 -11.70 12.02
N LYS A 115 5.24 -12.49 11.18
CA LYS A 115 5.58 -13.88 10.85
C LYS A 115 7.03 -14.03 10.37
N HIS A 116 7.48 -13.09 9.55
CA HIS A 116 8.80 -13.13 8.94
C HIS A 116 9.84 -12.21 9.58
N ASP A 117 9.48 -11.47 10.65
CA ASP A 117 10.35 -10.48 11.31
C ASP A 117 10.93 -9.44 10.31
N ILE A 118 10.08 -8.98 9.40
CA ILE A 118 10.51 -8.22 8.22
C ILE A 118 11.16 -6.90 8.62
N THR A 119 10.53 -6.15 9.55
CA THR A 119 11.03 -4.83 9.96
C THR A 119 12.44 -4.92 10.55
N ASN A 120 12.68 -5.86 11.48
CA ASN A 120 14.01 -6.00 12.08
C ASN A 120 15.05 -6.51 11.07
N LYS A 121 14.65 -7.44 10.18
CA LYS A 121 15.56 -7.96 9.15
C LYS A 121 16.01 -6.87 8.20
N ILE A 122 15.09 -6.04 7.68
CA ILE A 122 15.46 -4.98 6.74
C ILE A 122 16.34 -3.91 7.39
N LEU A 123 16.05 -3.54 8.66
CA LEU A 123 16.89 -2.60 9.40
C LEU A 123 18.32 -3.12 9.59
N LYS A 124 18.47 -4.36 10.07
CA LYS A 124 19.80 -5.01 10.21
C LYS A 124 20.54 -5.12 8.88
N GLN A 125 19.82 -5.40 7.80
CA GLN A 125 20.41 -5.52 6.47
C GLN A 125 20.89 -4.17 5.95
N LEU A 126 20.13 -3.10 6.16
CA LEU A 126 20.51 -1.73 5.81
C LEU A 126 21.71 -1.24 6.64
N GLU A 127 21.76 -1.58 7.93
CA GLU A 127 22.91 -1.27 8.79
C GLU A 127 24.19 -2.02 8.34
N ALA A 128 24.07 -3.30 8.02
CA ALA A 128 25.20 -4.12 7.60
C ALA A 128 25.74 -3.76 6.22
N ASN A 129 24.86 -3.50 5.27
CA ASN A 129 25.23 -3.13 3.90
C ASN A 129 24.10 -2.31 3.23
N PRO A 130 24.12 -0.97 3.36
CA PRO A 130 23.10 -0.11 2.77
C PRO A 130 23.04 -0.18 1.23
N TRP A 131 24.17 -0.50 0.57
CA TRP A 131 24.26 -0.61 -0.90
C TRP A 131 23.87 -1.99 -1.44
N ASN A 132 23.34 -2.87 -0.60
CA ASN A 132 22.89 -4.19 -1.05
C ASN A 132 21.64 -4.03 -1.94
N ARG A 133 21.72 -4.52 -3.17
CA ARG A 133 20.59 -4.50 -4.13
C ARG A 133 19.43 -5.42 -3.73
N ARG A 134 19.53 -6.15 -2.62
CA ARG A 134 18.51 -7.04 -2.06
C ARG A 134 17.86 -6.45 -0.80
N ASN A 135 17.93 -5.13 -0.61
CA ASN A 135 17.18 -4.42 0.44
C ASN A 135 15.70 -4.33 0.02
N ILE A 136 15.01 -5.45 0.12
CA ILE A 136 13.64 -5.63 -0.36
C ILE A 136 12.76 -6.11 0.79
N ILE A 137 11.59 -5.47 0.93
CA ILE A 137 10.45 -6.00 1.69
C ILE A 137 9.48 -6.61 0.68
N SER A 138 8.98 -7.81 0.96
CA SER A 138 7.85 -8.42 0.27
C SER A 138 6.78 -8.80 1.29
N LEU A 139 5.55 -8.35 1.04
CA LEU A 139 4.35 -8.73 1.81
C LEU A 139 3.50 -9.74 1.03
N TRP A 140 3.98 -10.20 -0.13
CA TRP A 140 3.33 -11.24 -0.91
C TRP A 140 3.76 -12.60 -0.37
N ASP A 141 2.88 -13.24 0.40
CA ASP A 141 3.10 -14.50 1.09
C ASP A 141 1.98 -15.48 0.72
N TYR A 142 2.31 -16.44 -0.13
CA TYR A 142 1.33 -17.41 -0.62
C TYR A 142 0.78 -18.29 0.50
N ASP A 143 1.61 -18.70 1.46
CA ASP A 143 1.17 -19.52 2.59
C ASP A 143 0.13 -18.75 3.44
N ALA A 144 0.39 -17.46 3.69
CA ALA A 144 -0.54 -16.60 4.39
C ALA A 144 -1.87 -16.40 3.63
N PHE A 145 -1.86 -16.53 2.30
CA PHE A 145 -3.08 -16.45 1.49
C PHE A 145 -3.93 -17.71 1.60
N GLU A 146 -3.31 -18.85 1.82
CA GLU A 146 -3.98 -20.14 2.06
C GLU A 146 -4.46 -20.27 3.50
N GLU A 147 -3.72 -19.70 4.47
CA GLU A 147 -4.05 -19.74 5.89
C GLU A 147 -5.34 -18.99 6.26
N SER A 148 -5.66 -17.91 5.54
CA SER A 148 -6.85 -17.09 5.83
C SER A 148 -7.39 -16.39 4.60
N GLU A 149 -8.69 -16.10 4.62
CA GLU A 149 -9.29 -15.10 3.74
C GLU A 149 -8.73 -13.70 4.04
N GLY A 150 -9.09 -12.73 3.23
CA GLY A 150 -8.72 -11.33 3.40
C GLY A 150 -8.31 -10.64 2.11
N LEU A 151 -8.20 -9.32 2.16
CA LEU A 151 -7.78 -8.52 1.02
C LEU A 151 -6.30 -8.75 0.70
N LEU A 152 -5.99 -9.13 -0.54
CA LEU A 152 -4.59 -9.27 -0.98
C LEU A 152 -3.86 -7.92 -0.90
N PRO A 153 -2.56 -7.92 -0.53
CA PRO A 153 -1.82 -6.69 -0.31
C PRO A 153 -1.62 -5.89 -1.61
N CYS A 154 -2.08 -4.63 -1.61
CA CYS A 154 -1.84 -3.70 -2.71
C CYS A 154 -0.41 -3.16 -2.68
N ALA A 155 0.09 -2.79 -1.49
CA ALA A 155 1.48 -2.44 -1.26
C ALA A 155 2.28 -3.71 -0.91
N PHE A 156 2.61 -4.50 -1.90
CA PHE A 156 3.21 -5.82 -1.68
C PHE A 156 4.73 -5.84 -1.73
N GLN A 157 5.37 -4.82 -2.31
CA GLN A 157 6.83 -4.77 -2.43
C GLN A 157 7.37 -3.37 -2.18
N THR A 158 8.46 -3.29 -1.40
CA THR A 158 9.24 -2.07 -1.20
C THR A 158 10.72 -2.39 -1.41
N MET A 159 11.42 -1.56 -2.18
CA MET A 159 12.86 -1.65 -2.40
C MET A 159 13.55 -0.41 -1.83
N PHE A 160 14.68 -0.62 -1.16
CA PHE A 160 15.52 0.46 -0.65
C PHE A 160 16.84 0.48 -1.43
N ASP A 161 17.21 1.64 -1.91
CA ASP A 161 18.49 1.90 -2.57
C ASP A 161 19.11 3.13 -1.91
N VAL A 162 20.34 2.99 -1.45
CA VAL A 162 21.09 4.06 -0.76
C VAL A 162 22.15 4.59 -1.70
N ARG A 163 22.15 5.90 -1.92
CA ARG A 163 23.11 6.62 -2.76
C ARG A 163 23.84 7.68 -1.95
N ARG A 164 25.11 7.88 -2.26
CA ARG A 164 25.80 9.08 -1.79
C ARG A 164 25.35 10.26 -2.65
N VAL A 165 25.01 11.35 -1.98
CA VAL A 165 24.79 12.64 -2.64
C VAL A 165 26.08 13.41 -2.44
N GLU A 166 26.77 13.76 -3.54
CA GLU A 166 27.95 14.62 -3.55
C GLU A 166 27.55 16.10 -3.37
#